data_e9dbbc8cccbe07f2f1cb3c9722b370db
#
_entry.id   e9dbbc8cccbe07f2f1cb3c9722b370db
#
_cell.length_a   1.000
_cell.length_b   1.000
_cell.length_c   1.000
_cell.angle_alpha   90.00
_cell.angle_beta   90.00
_cell.angle_gamma   90.00
#
_symmetry.space_group_name_H-M   'P 1'
#
loop_
_entity.id
_entity.type
_entity.pdbx_description
1 polymer ?
#
loop_
_entity_poly.entity_id
_entity_poly.type
_entity_poly.pdbx_seq_one_letter_code
_entity_poly.pdbx_strand_id
1 'polypeptide(L)'
;MATRTRGILRWSWSILWKIALLWILLLLLTRFVPPPTSAFMLQSSYPVQQSWVAIDELPSYIPLAVVASEDQRFPNHFGVDFTAIGNALEDYSDGEGLRGASTISQQTAKNLFLWPGRSLIRKGLEAGLAISLEAIWGK
;
A
#
# COMPACT_ATOMS: atom_id res chain seq x y z
N MET A 1 -33.67 2.19 -26.52
CA MET A 1 -32.34 2.58 -26.04
C MET A 1 -32.06 2.28 -24.54
N ALA A 2 -33.07 2.41 -23.65
CA ALA A 2 -32.89 2.20 -22.20
C ALA A 2 -32.53 0.78 -21.73
N THR A 3 -32.85 -0.25 -22.46
CA THR A 3 -32.55 -1.66 -22.10
C THR A 3 -31.08 -2.05 -22.27
N ARG A 4 -30.42 -1.47 -23.29
CA ARG A 4 -29.01 -1.76 -23.59
C ARG A 4 -28.07 -1.11 -22.55
N THR A 5 -28.38 0.08 -22.08
CA THR A 5 -27.63 0.78 -21.03
C THR A 5 -27.73 0.07 -19.68
N ARG A 6 -28.90 -0.48 -19.33
CA ARG A 6 -29.07 -1.27 -18.09
C ARG A 6 -28.27 -2.57 -18.11
N GLY A 7 -28.13 -3.21 -19.28
CA GLY A 7 -27.31 -4.41 -19.46
C GLY A 7 -25.82 -4.13 -19.24
N ILE A 8 -25.30 -3.06 -19.85
CA ILE A 8 -23.90 -2.64 -19.70
C ILE A 8 -23.60 -2.29 -18.24
N LEU A 9 -24.48 -1.54 -17.56
CA LEU A 9 -24.29 -1.15 -16.17
C LEU A 9 -24.24 -2.36 -15.23
N ARG A 10 -25.14 -3.34 -15.42
CA ARG A 10 -25.14 -4.59 -14.64
C ARG A 10 -23.88 -5.42 -14.88
N TRP A 11 -23.40 -5.48 -16.11
CA TRP A 11 -22.18 -6.20 -16.48
C TRP A 11 -20.95 -5.54 -15.86
N SER A 12 -20.82 -4.20 -15.98
CA SER A 12 -19.72 -3.44 -15.35
C SER A 12 -19.72 -3.61 -13.83
N TRP A 13 -20.89 -3.55 -13.18
CA TRP A 13 -21.04 -3.79 -11.73
C TRP A 13 -20.59 -5.20 -11.35
N SER A 14 -20.96 -6.21 -12.16
CA SER A 14 -20.55 -7.58 -11.90
C SER A 14 -19.02 -7.77 -12.00
N ILE A 15 -18.35 -7.08 -12.92
CA ILE A 15 -16.89 -7.12 -13.04
C ILE A 15 -16.23 -6.45 -11.84
N LEU A 16 -16.67 -5.25 -11.48
CA LEU A 16 -16.13 -4.50 -10.34
C LEU A 16 -16.23 -5.30 -9.04
N TRP A 17 -17.38 -5.94 -8.81
CA TRP A 17 -17.56 -6.79 -7.64
C TRP A 17 -16.61 -7.99 -7.63
N LYS A 18 -16.41 -8.65 -8.75
CA LYS A 18 -15.47 -9.78 -8.87
C LYS A 18 -14.02 -9.35 -8.64
N ILE A 19 -13.63 -8.18 -9.15
CA ILE A 19 -12.30 -7.61 -8.89
C ILE A 19 -12.13 -7.29 -7.41
N ALA A 20 -13.12 -6.67 -6.78
CA ALA A 20 -13.07 -6.37 -5.35
C ALA A 20 -12.98 -7.66 -4.51
N LEU A 21 -13.76 -8.67 -4.85
CA LEU A 21 -13.71 -9.97 -4.16
C LEU A 21 -12.35 -10.63 -4.32
N LEU A 22 -11.81 -10.66 -5.54
CA LEU A 22 -10.48 -11.22 -5.81
C LEU A 22 -9.40 -10.46 -5.02
N TRP A 23 -9.50 -9.14 -4.93
CA TRP A 23 -8.60 -8.31 -4.15
C TRP A 23 -8.66 -8.66 -2.66
N ILE A 24 -9.86 -8.76 -2.09
CA ILE A 24 -10.05 -9.15 -0.69
C ILE A 24 -9.46 -10.55 -0.43
N LEU A 25 -9.71 -11.52 -1.31
CA LEU A 25 -9.17 -12.87 -1.19
C LEU A 25 -7.64 -12.87 -1.25
N LEU A 26 -7.04 -12.05 -2.13
CA LEU A 26 -5.58 -11.89 -2.21
C LEU A 26 -5.02 -11.32 -0.91
N LEU A 27 -5.63 -10.29 -0.34
CA LEU A 27 -5.19 -9.72 0.93
C LEU A 27 -5.35 -10.70 2.09
N LEU A 28 -6.44 -11.47 2.13
CA LEU A 28 -6.64 -12.51 3.13
C LEU A 28 -5.58 -13.62 2.99
N LEU A 29 -5.27 -14.03 1.77
CA LEU A 29 -4.22 -15.04 1.52
C LEU A 29 -2.86 -14.52 2.01
N THR A 30 -2.46 -13.31 1.61
CA THR A 30 -1.16 -12.73 1.95
C THR A 30 -1.04 -12.31 3.41
N ARG A 31 -2.14 -12.26 4.15
CA ARG A 31 -2.11 -12.13 5.62
C ARG A 31 -1.46 -13.34 6.31
N PHE A 32 -1.70 -14.54 5.77
CA PHE A 32 -1.29 -15.80 6.41
C PHE A 32 -0.16 -16.50 5.67
N VAL A 33 0.00 -16.20 4.39
CA VAL A 33 1.02 -16.82 3.53
C VAL A 33 1.93 -15.73 2.97
N PRO A 34 3.23 -15.75 3.31
CA PRO A 34 4.18 -14.81 2.75
C PRO A 34 4.16 -14.86 1.21
N PRO A 35 4.01 -13.73 0.53
CA PRO A 35 4.00 -13.72 -0.93
C PRO A 35 5.36 -14.16 -1.48
N PRO A 36 5.40 -15.11 -2.44
CA PRO A 36 6.66 -15.63 -2.99
C PRO A 36 7.43 -14.60 -3.81
N THR A 37 6.77 -13.52 -4.20
CA THR A 37 7.36 -12.40 -4.95
C THR A 37 6.53 -11.12 -4.72
N SER A 38 7.08 -9.99 -5.13
CA SER A 38 6.37 -8.70 -5.13
C SER A 38 6.39 -8.06 -6.51
N ALA A 39 5.52 -7.09 -6.75
CA ALA A 39 5.50 -6.36 -8.01
C ALA A 39 6.85 -5.66 -8.30
N PHE A 40 7.52 -5.18 -7.27
CA PHE A 40 8.87 -4.61 -7.40
C PHE A 40 9.93 -5.65 -7.76
N MET A 41 9.87 -6.84 -7.15
CA MET A 41 10.79 -7.93 -7.47
C MET A 41 10.63 -8.40 -8.92
N LEU A 42 9.39 -8.54 -9.39
CA LEU A 42 9.08 -8.93 -10.78
C LEU A 42 9.57 -7.91 -11.82
N GLN A 43 9.73 -6.66 -11.43
CA GLN A 43 10.18 -5.56 -12.28
C GLN A 43 11.66 -5.21 -12.07
N SER A 44 12.38 -5.97 -11.24
CA SER A 44 13.80 -5.76 -10.99
C SER A 44 14.64 -6.15 -12.19
N SER A 45 15.55 -5.29 -12.59
CA SER A 45 16.58 -5.59 -13.60
C SER A 45 17.76 -6.41 -13.04
N TYR A 46 17.78 -6.67 -11.75
CA TYR A 46 18.85 -7.39 -11.05
C TYR A 46 18.34 -8.70 -10.48
N PRO A 47 19.20 -9.70 -10.26
CA PRO A 47 18.84 -10.92 -9.57
C PRO A 47 18.25 -10.61 -8.19
N VAL A 48 17.09 -11.16 -7.90
CA VAL A 48 16.40 -10.99 -6.62
C VAL A 48 16.67 -12.20 -5.74
N GLN A 49 17.14 -11.96 -4.52
CA GLN A 49 17.24 -12.95 -3.46
C GLN A 49 16.28 -12.53 -2.35
N GLN A 50 15.44 -13.45 -1.89
CA GLN A 50 14.45 -13.19 -0.86
C GLN A 50 14.47 -14.32 0.17
N SER A 51 14.41 -13.95 1.43
CA SER A 51 14.11 -14.86 2.53
C SER A 51 13.09 -14.18 3.45
N TRP A 52 12.12 -14.95 3.91
CA TRP A 52 11.14 -14.50 4.88
C TRP A 52 11.61 -14.90 6.27
N VAL A 53 11.49 -13.94 7.19
CA VAL A 53 11.74 -14.14 8.62
C VAL A 53 10.48 -13.67 9.34
N ALA A 54 9.97 -14.47 10.26
CA ALA A 54 8.80 -14.10 11.05
C ALA A 54 9.16 -12.91 11.98
N ILE A 55 8.21 -12.01 12.21
CA ILE A 55 8.48 -10.79 12.99
C ILE A 55 8.85 -11.09 14.45
N ASP A 56 8.35 -12.18 15.00
CA ASP A 56 8.65 -12.67 16.35
C ASP A 56 10.04 -13.33 16.45
N GLU A 57 10.67 -13.67 15.34
CA GLU A 57 12.07 -14.12 15.29
C GLU A 57 13.04 -12.94 15.24
N LEU A 58 12.56 -11.73 14.96
CA LEU A 58 13.39 -10.53 14.93
C LEU A 58 13.58 -9.94 16.33
N PRO A 59 14.78 -9.41 16.65
CA PRO A 59 14.94 -8.59 17.84
C PRO A 59 13.96 -7.43 17.85
N SER A 60 13.31 -7.16 18.98
CA SER A 60 12.23 -6.16 19.12
C SER A 60 12.62 -4.74 18.69
N TYR A 61 13.90 -4.40 18.72
CA TYR A 61 14.40 -3.09 18.30
C TYR A 61 14.36 -2.91 16.77
N ILE A 62 14.32 -3.97 15.97
CA ILE A 62 14.32 -3.86 14.50
C ILE A 62 12.98 -3.27 14.00
N PRO A 63 11.80 -3.84 14.30
CA PRO A 63 10.55 -3.21 13.91
C PRO A 63 10.39 -1.81 14.52
N LEU A 64 10.85 -1.58 15.74
CA LEU A 64 10.83 -0.27 16.35
C LEU A 64 11.70 0.74 15.61
N ALA A 65 12.90 0.36 15.18
CA ALA A 65 13.78 1.21 14.39
C ALA A 65 13.16 1.59 13.05
N VAL A 66 12.49 0.63 12.36
CA VAL A 66 11.77 0.89 11.11
C VAL A 66 10.65 1.91 11.32
N VAL A 67 9.84 1.73 12.35
CA VAL A 67 8.76 2.69 12.69
C VAL A 67 9.35 4.07 13.01
N ALA A 68 10.41 4.12 13.81
CA ALA A 68 11.05 5.38 14.21
C ALA A 68 11.68 6.14 13.03
N SER A 69 12.21 5.43 12.02
CA SER A 69 12.87 6.04 10.87
C SER A 69 11.91 6.39 9.73
N GLU A 70 10.90 5.55 9.47
CA GLU A 70 10.05 5.66 8.28
C GLU A 70 8.67 6.27 8.57
N ASP A 71 8.12 6.02 9.76
CA ASP A 71 6.72 6.36 10.06
C ASP A 71 6.47 6.44 11.57
N GLN A 72 6.95 7.48 12.19
CA GLN A 72 6.85 7.67 13.66
C GLN A 72 5.40 7.71 14.17
N ARG A 73 4.45 7.99 13.30
CA ARG A 73 3.03 8.05 13.62
C ARG A 73 2.28 6.79 13.23
N PHE A 74 2.98 5.72 12.84
CA PHE A 74 2.38 4.45 12.41
C PHE A 74 1.24 3.96 13.32
N PRO A 75 1.32 4.02 14.66
CA PRO A 75 0.22 3.63 15.52
C PRO A 75 -1.01 4.56 15.46
N ASN A 76 -0.86 5.79 14.97
CA ASN A 76 -1.83 6.88 15.11
C ASN A 76 -2.57 7.26 13.83
N HIS A 77 -2.35 6.57 12.71
CA HIS A 77 -3.08 6.77 11.46
C HIS A 77 -3.62 5.45 10.92
N PHE A 78 -4.36 5.47 9.83
CA PHE A 78 -4.92 4.29 9.18
C PHE A 78 -4.57 4.29 7.68
N GLY A 79 -3.53 3.54 7.31
CA GLY A 79 -3.00 3.42 5.95
C GLY A 79 -2.28 4.68 5.45
N VAL A 80 -2.81 5.85 5.72
CA VAL A 80 -2.30 7.16 5.27
C VAL A 80 -2.22 8.12 6.46
N ASP A 81 -1.10 8.81 6.60
CA ASP A 81 -0.95 9.88 7.59
C ASP A 81 -1.26 11.25 6.97
N PHE A 82 -2.51 11.67 7.07
CA PHE A 82 -2.94 12.99 6.57
C PHE A 82 -2.29 14.15 7.31
N THR A 83 -1.92 13.98 8.58
CA THR A 83 -1.19 15.00 9.34
C THR A 83 0.22 15.18 8.80
N ALA A 84 0.94 14.08 8.56
CA ALA A 84 2.28 14.14 7.96
C ALA A 84 2.25 14.76 6.56
N ILE A 85 1.20 14.48 5.76
CA ILE A 85 1.01 15.11 4.44
C ILE A 85 0.79 16.63 4.61
N GLY A 86 -0.06 17.04 5.55
CA GLY A 86 -0.29 18.47 5.83
C GLY A 86 1.00 19.21 6.21
N ASN A 87 1.75 18.65 7.16
CA ASN A 87 3.03 19.20 7.59
C ASN A 87 4.06 19.29 6.45
N ALA A 88 4.16 18.23 5.61
CA ALA A 88 5.07 18.22 4.47
C ALA A 88 4.71 19.27 3.40
N LEU A 89 3.42 19.60 3.24
CA LEU A 89 2.98 20.67 2.34
C LEU A 89 3.30 22.06 2.93
N GLU A 90 3.17 22.22 4.23
CA GLU A 90 3.52 23.45 4.96
C GLU A 90 5.03 23.70 4.88
N ASP A 91 5.86 22.72 5.25
CA ASP A 91 7.33 22.75 5.12
C ASP A 91 7.76 23.12 3.68
N TYR A 92 7.07 22.54 2.67
CA TYR A 92 7.36 22.87 1.27
C TYR A 92 7.02 24.30 0.91
N SER A 93 5.89 24.85 1.42
CA SER A 93 5.49 26.23 1.18
C SER A 93 6.46 27.22 1.83
N ASP A 94 7.05 26.84 2.95
CA ASP A 94 8.03 27.65 3.70
C ASP A 94 9.47 27.52 3.17
N GLY A 95 9.67 26.72 2.12
CA GLY A 95 10.96 26.56 1.44
C GLY A 95 11.92 25.56 2.10
N GLU A 96 11.45 24.77 3.07
CA GLU A 96 12.26 23.77 3.78
C GLU A 96 12.47 22.46 3.00
N GLY A 97 11.88 22.36 1.79
CA GLY A 97 11.95 21.18 0.94
C GLY A 97 10.84 20.16 1.25
N LEU A 98 10.66 19.19 0.34
CA LEU A 98 9.61 18.19 0.45
C LEU A 98 10.08 17.04 1.36
N ARG A 99 9.54 16.93 2.55
CA ARG A 99 9.75 15.78 3.44
C ARG A 99 8.95 14.56 2.95
N GLY A 100 9.46 13.36 3.23
CA GLY A 100 8.73 12.13 2.97
C GLY A 100 7.54 11.99 3.91
N ALA A 101 6.33 11.94 3.35
CA ALA A 101 5.08 11.74 4.10
C ALA A 101 4.42 10.39 3.76
N SER A 102 5.19 9.42 3.27
CA SER A 102 4.66 8.08 2.92
C SER A 102 4.75 7.16 4.13
N THR A 103 3.65 6.51 4.47
CA THR A 103 3.57 5.56 5.58
C THR A 103 4.18 4.21 5.23
N ILE A 104 4.48 3.39 6.25
CA ILE A 104 4.92 1.99 6.08
C ILE A 104 3.89 1.21 5.26
N SER A 105 2.59 1.39 5.55
CA SER A 105 1.49 0.74 4.81
C SER A 105 1.48 1.13 3.34
N GLN A 106 1.73 2.40 3.01
CA GLN A 106 1.85 2.87 1.63
C GLN A 106 3.07 2.28 0.93
N GLN A 107 4.22 2.22 1.60
CA GLN A 107 5.42 1.59 1.05
C GLN A 107 5.21 0.10 0.80
N THR A 108 4.55 -0.60 1.72
CA THR A 108 4.21 -2.01 1.58
C THR A 108 3.26 -2.23 0.40
N ALA A 109 2.18 -1.46 0.30
CA ALA A 109 1.24 -1.51 -0.82
C ALA A 109 1.93 -1.28 -2.16
N LYS A 110 2.79 -0.27 -2.24
CA LYS A 110 3.57 0.05 -3.43
C LYS A 110 4.46 -1.13 -3.84
N ASN A 111 5.23 -1.65 -2.91
CA ASN A 111 6.23 -2.68 -3.22
C ASN A 111 5.59 -4.02 -3.58
N LEU A 112 4.49 -4.38 -2.94
CA LEU A 112 3.80 -5.64 -3.21
C LEU A 112 3.00 -5.62 -4.51
N PHE A 113 2.32 -4.51 -4.84
CA PHE A 113 1.24 -4.53 -5.84
C PHE A 113 1.40 -3.53 -6.99
N LEU A 114 2.31 -2.54 -6.87
CA LEU A 114 2.41 -1.47 -7.85
C LEU A 114 3.76 -1.48 -8.58
N TRP A 115 3.90 -0.58 -9.54
CA TRP A 115 5.10 -0.42 -10.35
C TRP A 115 6.02 0.70 -9.82
N PRO A 116 7.33 0.66 -10.12
CA PRO A 116 8.25 1.75 -9.88
C PRO A 116 7.86 2.95 -10.76
N GLY A 117 8.17 4.16 -10.29
CA GLY A 117 7.87 5.39 -11.01
C GLY A 117 7.11 6.40 -10.15
N ARG A 118 6.94 7.62 -10.68
CA ARG A 118 6.27 8.73 -9.97
C ARG A 118 5.08 9.21 -10.78
N SER A 119 3.87 9.00 -10.27
CA SER A 119 2.64 9.56 -10.82
C SER A 119 1.60 9.75 -9.72
N LEU A 120 0.75 10.75 -9.87
CA LEU A 120 -0.36 11.02 -8.93
C LEU A 120 -1.38 9.88 -8.93
N ILE A 121 -1.63 9.27 -10.09
CA ILE A 121 -2.53 8.10 -10.20
C ILE A 121 -2.00 6.94 -9.36
N ARG A 122 -0.70 6.61 -9.52
CA ARG A 122 -0.07 5.56 -8.71
C ARG A 122 -0.13 5.91 -7.22
N LYS A 123 0.10 7.17 -6.84
CA LYS A 123 0.04 7.60 -5.44
C LYS A 123 -1.38 7.47 -4.85
N GLY A 124 -2.41 7.76 -5.63
CA GLY A 124 -3.80 7.52 -5.24
C GLY A 124 -4.11 6.03 -5.06
N LEU A 125 -3.65 5.17 -5.97
CA LEU A 125 -3.77 3.71 -5.83
C LEU A 125 -3.03 3.21 -4.58
N GLU A 126 -1.81 3.67 -4.36
CA GLU A 126 -1.00 3.35 -3.17
C GLU A 126 -1.75 3.65 -1.87
N ALA A 127 -2.37 4.83 -1.78
CA ALA A 127 -3.15 5.22 -0.61
C ALA A 127 -4.38 4.31 -0.40
N GLY A 128 -5.14 4.03 -1.45
CA GLY A 128 -6.30 3.12 -1.38
C GLY A 128 -5.91 1.70 -1.00
N LEU A 129 -4.82 1.18 -1.55
CA LEU A 129 -4.29 -0.14 -1.23
C LEU A 129 -3.76 -0.20 0.22
N ALA A 130 -3.09 0.85 0.70
CA ALA A 130 -2.60 0.93 2.08
C ALA A 130 -3.73 0.88 3.09
N ILE A 131 -4.82 1.60 2.84
CA ILE A 131 -6.04 1.54 3.67
C ILE A 131 -6.64 0.12 3.68
N SER A 132 -6.72 -0.52 2.52
CA SER A 132 -7.25 -1.89 2.44
C SER A 132 -6.34 -2.92 3.12
N LEU A 133 -5.02 -2.75 3.06
CA LEU A 133 -4.05 -3.57 3.80
C LEU A 133 -4.29 -3.48 5.30
N GLU A 134 -4.33 -2.28 5.87
CA GLU A 134 -4.55 -2.13 7.32
C GLU A 134 -5.94 -2.61 7.76
N ALA A 135 -6.98 -2.46 6.91
CA ALA A 135 -8.30 -2.98 7.22
C ALA A 135 -8.33 -4.52 7.37
N ILE A 136 -7.48 -5.23 6.61
CA ILE A 136 -7.50 -6.70 6.59
C ILE A 136 -6.36 -7.29 7.43
N TRP A 137 -5.15 -6.72 7.35
CA TRP A 137 -3.99 -7.24 8.09
C TRP A 137 -3.93 -6.74 9.53
N GLY A 138 -4.43 -5.54 9.79
CA GLY A 138 -4.18 -4.80 11.02
C GLY A 138 -2.80 -4.14 11.00
N LYS A 139 -2.32 -3.80 12.18
CA LYS A 139 -0.98 -3.25 12.42
C LYS A 139 -0.12 -4.23 13.15
#